data_dee32fd0f2c5c20827aa08044fd1740f
#
_entry.id   dee32fd0f2c5c20827aa08044fd1740f
#
_cell.length_a   1.000
_cell.length_b   1.000
_cell.length_c   1.000
_cell.angle_alpha   90.00
_cell.angle_beta   90.00
_cell.angle_gamma   90.00
#
_symmetry.space_group_name_H-M   'P 1'
#
loop_
_entity.id
_entity.type
_entity.pdbx_description
1 polymer ?
#
loop_
_entity_poly.entity_id
_entity_poly.type
_entity_poly.pdbx_seq_one_letter_code
_entity_poly.pdbx_strand_id
1 'polypeptide(L)'
;EIASCLVGSEMCIRDSYYSALFMANGGLVTPNTLKNVDNSSGIGEQSVEMFIEQLEDNYDAAAEEQYYEEYLKEQQAAVQAGADILRQIRNADTEINSGNIQAVKAFLESGQFPDIRGVKTTRDYARDSIEKIGHKEKLSLMYEEMKDETEEELQEVLSKAGDLDTQIDVNYEGFLDLRLKDRTIGYIKNLALRHDYRIPYITDSGSTGMLKLTLVQDDDNKGRISVNMLSSVLGKVSVEAKADRESLGMYIVSDTAVSDEGSQLLEDMEENLKEGFGFTNVTVNITKSSDVPYVTYEAAADSVATDKLYEIAAQIVKLLAG
;
A
#
# COMPACT_ATOMS: atom_id res chain seq x y z
N GLU A 1 3.03 16.08 -18.74
CA GLU A 1 1.86 17.03 -18.66
C GLU A 1 1.68 17.65 -17.27
N ILE A 2 1.99 16.91 -16.18
CA ILE A 2 1.90 17.46 -14.81
C ILE A 2 2.94 18.58 -14.59
N ALA A 3 4.13 18.46 -15.16
CA ALA A 3 5.16 19.49 -15.06
C ALA A 3 4.82 20.77 -15.84
N SER A 4 4.03 20.67 -16.92
CA SER A 4 3.63 21.83 -17.74
C SER A 4 2.50 22.65 -17.12
N CYS A 5 1.68 22.07 -16.25
CA CYS A 5 0.65 22.81 -15.50
C CYS A 5 1.22 23.65 -14.35
N LEU A 6 2.45 23.39 -13.95
CA LEU A 6 3.14 24.09 -12.87
C LEU A 6 3.97 25.28 -13.36
N VAL A 7 4.26 25.34 -14.65
CA VAL A 7 5.02 26.46 -15.25
C VAL A 7 4.05 27.56 -15.63
N GLY A 8 3.92 28.58 -14.77
CA GLY A 8 3.14 29.78 -15.05
C GLY A 8 2.06 30.17 -14.03
N SER A 9 1.90 29.42 -12.94
CA SER A 9 1.04 29.86 -11.84
C SER A 9 1.85 30.67 -10.83
N GLU A 10 1.26 31.74 -10.26
CA GLU A 10 1.88 32.52 -9.17
C GLU A 10 2.31 31.65 -7.98
N MET A 11 1.70 30.49 -7.82
CA MET A 11 2.02 29.48 -6.79
C MET A 11 3.39 28.85 -7.03
N CYS A 12 3.78 28.56 -8.28
CA CYS A 12 5.10 28.02 -8.60
C CYS A 12 6.23 29.04 -8.39
N ILE A 13 5.98 30.29 -8.68
CA ILE A 13 6.93 31.38 -8.43
C ILE A 13 7.16 31.52 -6.93
N ARG A 14 6.08 31.49 -6.15
CA ARG A 14 6.11 31.56 -4.69
C ARG A 14 6.79 30.35 -4.06
N ASP A 15 6.53 29.14 -4.54
CA ASP A 15 7.13 27.92 -4.05
C ASP A 15 8.62 27.84 -4.41
N SER A 16 9.04 28.33 -5.56
CA SER A 16 10.45 28.47 -5.93
C SER A 16 11.18 29.48 -5.04
N TYR A 17 10.52 30.59 -4.71
CA TYR A 17 11.05 31.59 -3.78
C TYR A 17 11.18 31.03 -2.36
N TYR A 18 10.15 30.36 -1.85
CA TYR A 18 10.21 29.72 -0.53
C TYR A 18 11.19 28.55 -0.49
N SER A 19 11.33 27.79 -1.56
CA SER A 19 12.37 26.77 -1.67
C SER A 19 13.75 27.36 -1.63
N ALA A 20 14.01 28.48 -2.31
CA ALA A 20 15.28 29.19 -2.25
C ALA A 20 15.55 29.76 -0.85
N LEU A 21 14.54 30.33 -0.18
CA LEU A 21 14.66 30.81 1.22
C LEU A 21 14.85 29.64 2.21
N PHE A 22 14.20 28.52 2.00
CA PHE A 22 14.37 27.33 2.83
C PHE A 22 15.77 26.75 2.70
N MET A 23 16.28 26.69 1.49
CA MET A 23 17.65 26.27 1.20
C MET A 23 18.66 27.27 1.78
N ALA A 24 18.39 28.57 1.72
CA ALA A 24 19.23 29.60 2.33
C ALA A 24 19.33 29.50 3.86
N ASN A 25 18.38 28.87 4.52
CA ASN A 25 18.36 28.65 5.98
C ASN A 25 18.87 27.26 6.42
N GLY A 26 19.39 26.44 5.52
CA GLY A 26 19.90 25.10 5.85
C GLY A 26 20.20 24.18 4.68
N GLY A 27 19.84 24.57 3.46
CA GLY A 27 20.15 23.85 2.22
C GLY A 27 21.25 24.54 1.40
N LEU A 28 21.80 23.85 0.44
CA LEU A 28 22.78 24.40 -0.51
C LEU A 28 22.06 25.20 -1.61
N VAL A 29 22.30 26.50 -1.64
CA VAL A 29 21.79 27.39 -2.68
C VAL A 29 22.98 27.87 -3.53
N THR A 30 22.91 27.66 -4.83
CA THR A 30 23.94 28.14 -5.74
C THR A 30 23.64 29.57 -6.19
N PRO A 31 24.68 30.38 -6.55
CA PRO A 31 24.45 31.70 -7.13
C PRO A 31 23.53 31.71 -8.34
N ASN A 32 23.58 30.65 -9.17
CA ASN A 32 22.71 30.50 -10.34
C ASN A 32 21.24 30.25 -9.98
N THR A 33 20.97 29.52 -8.91
CA THR A 33 19.60 29.27 -8.43
C THR A 33 18.97 30.58 -7.97
N LEU A 34 19.70 31.43 -7.27
CA LEU A 34 19.23 32.75 -6.82
C LEU A 34 18.99 33.74 -7.97
N LYS A 35 19.87 33.77 -8.97
CA LYS A 35 19.68 34.60 -10.18
C LYS A 35 18.40 34.23 -10.93
N ASN A 36 18.05 32.94 -10.97
CA ASN A 36 16.82 32.47 -11.61
C ASN A 36 15.57 32.86 -10.80
N VAL A 37 15.67 32.90 -9.46
CA VAL A 37 14.58 33.32 -8.58
C VAL A 37 14.34 34.82 -8.67
N ASP A 38 15.39 35.63 -8.74
CA ASP A 38 15.28 37.10 -8.84
C ASP A 38 14.58 37.52 -10.12
N ASN A 39 14.92 36.92 -11.26
CA ASN A 39 14.28 37.19 -12.53
C ASN A 39 12.78 36.85 -12.56
N SER A 40 12.28 36.02 -11.65
CA SER A 40 10.90 35.59 -11.58
C SER A 40 10.08 36.29 -10.49
N SER A 41 10.70 36.83 -9.45
CA SER A 41 9.99 37.31 -8.24
C SER A 41 9.92 38.82 -8.06
N GLY A 42 10.71 39.61 -8.82
CA GLY A 42 10.75 41.09 -8.72
C GLY A 42 11.31 41.59 -7.38
N ILE A 43 12.13 40.79 -6.70
CA ILE A 43 12.87 41.19 -5.47
C ILE A 43 13.98 42.11 -5.92
N GLY A 44 14.16 43.25 -5.23
CA GLY A 44 15.11 44.27 -5.64
C GLY A 44 16.54 43.76 -5.79
N GLU A 45 17.17 44.07 -6.92
CA GLU A 45 18.49 43.62 -7.36
C GLU A 45 19.58 43.70 -6.26
N GLN A 46 19.57 44.74 -5.45
CA GLN A 46 20.58 44.95 -4.40
C GLN A 46 20.55 43.92 -3.28
N SER A 47 19.40 43.37 -2.95
CA SER A 47 19.27 42.37 -1.88
C SER A 47 19.77 41.01 -2.33
N VAL A 48 19.59 40.70 -3.62
CA VAL A 48 20.01 39.43 -4.22
C VAL A 48 21.52 39.42 -4.48
N GLU A 49 22.11 40.55 -4.96
CA GLU A 49 23.54 40.66 -5.17
C GLU A 49 24.32 40.51 -3.87
N MET A 50 23.89 41.14 -2.77
CA MET A 50 24.51 41.01 -1.47
C MET A 50 24.44 39.56 -0.92
N PHE A 51 23.39 38.85 -1.23
CA PHE A 51 23.20 37.45 -0.84
C PHE A 51 24.06 36.51 -1.68
N ILE A 52 24.23 36.81 -2.98
CA ILE A 52 25.10 36.07 -3.89
C ILE A 52 26.57 36.22 -3.46
N GLU A 53 27.05 37.44 -3.11
CA GLU A 53 28.40 37.68 -2.60
C GLU A 53 28.67 36.87 -1.32
N GLN A 54 27.72 36.83 -0.37
CA GLN A 54 27.89 36.05 0.86
C GLN A 54 27.91 34.53 0.60
N LEU A 55 27.23 34.05 -0.43
CA LEU A 55 27.23 32.63 -0.82
C LEU A 55 28.50 32.26 -1.57
N GLU A 56 29.03 33.15 -2.43
CA GLU A 56 30.27 32.92 -3.16
C GLU A 56 31.45 32.80 -2.20
N ASP A 57 31.45 33.57 -1.10
CA ASP A 57 32.48 33.51 -0.06
C ASP A 57 32.46 32.23 0.79
N ASN A 58 31.31 31.55 0.86
CA ASN A 58 31.10 30.30 1.62
C ASN A 58 30.82 29.09 0.74
N TYR A 59 31.06 29.18 -0.56
CA TYR A 59 30.77 28.14 -1.51
C TYR A 59 31.66 26.90 -1.36
N ASP A 60 31.09 25.79 -1.02
CA ASP A 60 31.75 24.48 -0.97
C ASP A 60 31.27 23.59 -2.12
N ALA A 61 32.12 23.46 -3.15
CA ALA A 61 31.82 22.68 -4.33
C ALA A 61 31.60 21.18 -4.03
N ALA A 62 32.26 20.64 -3.01
CA ALA A 62 32.12 19.24 -2.65
C ALA A 62 30.75 18.98 -1.97
N ALA A 63 30.32 19.95 -1.14
CA ALA A 63 29.01 19.89 -0.50
C ALA A 63 27.87 20.05 -1.53
N GLU A 64 28.06 20.88 -2.56
CA GLU A 64 27.10 21.01 -3.68
C GLU A 64 26.97 19.71 -4.47
N GLU A 65 28.07 19.06 -4.80
CA GLU A 65 28.08 17.80 -5.54
C GLU A 65 27.34 16.69 -4.76
N GLN A 66 27.63 16.59 -3.46
CA GLN A 66 26.93 15.64 -2.59
C GLN A 66 25.42 15.92 -2.49
N TYR A 67 25.02 17.17 -2.35
CA TYR A 67 23.61 17.56 -2.35
C TYR A 67 22.91 17.22 -3.66
N TYR A 68 23.58 17.46 -4.80
CA TYR A 68 23.04 17.12 -6.13
C TYR A 68 22.86 15.61 -6.30
N GLU A 69 23.81 14.83 -5.81
CA GLU A 69 23.69 13.36 -5.83
C GLU A 69 22.52 12.86 -4.95
N GLU A 70 22.34 13.41 -3.76
CA GLU A 70 21.22 13.06 -2.87
C GLU A 70 19.89 13.48 -3.49
N TYR A 71 19.80 14.69 -4.03
CA TYR A 71 18.62 15.17 -4.73
C TYR A 71 18.23 14.30 -5.92
N LEU A 72 19.20 13.89 -6.74
CA LEU A 72 18.95 13.00 -7.87
C LEU A 72 18.47 11.62 -7.43
N LYS A 73 19.02 11.08 -6.33
CA LYS A 73 18.55 9.82 -5.73
C LYS A 73 17.11 9.92 -5.23
N GLU A 74 16.77 11.01 -4.54
CA GLU A 74 15.39 11.26 -4.09
C GLU A 74 14.41 11.39 -5.26
N GLN A 75 14.79 12.14 -6.31
CA GLN A 75 13.96 12.26 -7.51
C GLN A 75 13.76 10.92 -8.22
N GLN A 76 14.81 10.11 -8.34
CA GLN A 76 14.71 8.76 -8.92
C GLN A 76 13.81 7.86 -8.08
N ALA A 77 13.95 7.90 -6.75
CA ALA A 77 13.09 7.14 -5.83
C ALA A 77 11.62 7.57 -5.94
N ALA A 78 11.35 8.89 -6.02
CA ALA A 78 10.00 9.41 -6.19
C ALA A 78 9.37 9.00 -7.53
N VAL A 79 10.15 9.03 -8.62
CA VAL A 79 9.70 8.57 -9.95
C VAL A 79 9.41 7.06 -9.92
N GLN A 80 10.28 6.27 -9.29
CA GLN A 80 10.08 4.83 -9.17
C GLN A 80 8.84 4.50 -8.33
N ALA A 81 8.66 5.16 -7.19
CA ALA A 81 7.47 5.00 -6.36
C ALA A 81 6.18 5.36 -7.12
N GLY A 82 6.21 6.43 -7.92
CA GLY A 82 5.09 6.81 -8.79
C GLY A 82 4.79 5.76 -9.85
N ALA A 83 5.80 5.20 -10.48
CA ALA A 83 5.64 4.13 -11.47
C ALA A 83 5.05 2.86 -10.85
N ASP A 84 5.44 2.52 -9.64
CA ASP A 84 4.92 1.34 -8.92
C ASP A 84 3.44 1.54 -8.52
N ILE A 85 3.05 2.73 -8.08
CA ILE A 85 1.64 3.08 -7.81
C ILE A 85 0.81 2.95 -9.09
N LEU A 86 1.26 3.50 -10.20
CA LEU A 86 0.55 3.41 -11.48
C LEU A 86 0.42 1.96 -11.97
N ARG A 87 1.44 1.13 -11.76
CA ARG A 87 1.38 -0.30 -12.04
C ARG A 87 0.32 -0.99 -11.19
N GLN A 88 0.26 -0.71 -9.89
CA GLN A 88 -0.74 -1.27 -8.98
C GLN A 88 -2.18 -0.88 -9.38
N ILE A 89 -2.41 0.40 -9.73
CA ILE A 89 -3.70 0.88 -10.21
C ILE A 89 -4.10 0.17 -11.50
N ARG A 90 -3.18 0.03 -12.45
CA ARG A 90 -3.41 -0.68 -13.70
C ARG A 90 -3.69 -2.16 -13.49
N ASN A 91 -2.96 -2.82 -12.59
CA ASN A 91 -3.17 -4.23 -12.25
C ASN A 91 -4.53 -4.47 -11.60
N ALA A 92 -5.09 -3.48 -10.93
CA ALA A 92 -6.44 -3.52 -10.38
C ALA A 92 -7.53 -3.13 -11.38
N ASP A 93 -7.20 -2.87 -12.64
CA ASP A 93 -8.14 -2.35 -13.65
C ASP A 93 -8.92 -1.11 -13.17
N THR A 94 -8.24 -0.28 -12.39
CA THR A 94 -8.79 0.94 -11.80
C THR A 94 -8.42 2.14 -12.68
N GLU A 95 -9.33 3.09 -12.82
CA GLU A 95 -9.10 4.29 -13.60
C GLU A 95 -7.93 5.11 -13.04
N ILE A 96 -7.03 5.56 -13.93
CA ILE A 96 -5.89 6.43 -13.56
C ILE A 96 -6.37 7.88 -13.50
N ASN A 97 -6.62 8.35 -12.28
CA ASN A 97 -6.91 9.75 -11.99
C ASN A 97 -6.25 10.17 -10.67
N SER A 98 -6.18 11.47 -10.41
CA SER A 98 -5.48 12.00 -9.23
C SER A 98 -6.01 11.46 -7.90
N GLY A 99 -7.32 11.25 -7.80
CA GLY A 99 -7.94 10.75 -6.59
C GLY A 99 -7.63 9.28 -6.33
N ASN A 100 -7.63 8.43 -7.36
CA ASN A 100 -7.25 7.02 -7.23
C ASN A 100 -5.75 6.87 -6.95
N ILE A 101 -4.90 7.73 -7.55
CA ILE A 101 -3.48 7.78 -7.23
C ILE A 101 -3.25 8.09 -5.74
N GLN A 102 -3.94 9.11 -5.21
CA GLN A 102 -3.85 9.46 -3.78
C GLN A 102 -4.35 8.33 -2.88
N ALA A 103 -5.48 7.71 -3.21
CA ALA A 103 -6.06 6.64 -2.43
C ALA A 103 -5.14 5.42 -2.37
N VAL A 104 -4.64 4.97 -3.51
CA VAL A 104 -3.73 3.83 -3.59
C VAL A 104 -2.40 4.13 -2.89
N LYS A 105 -1.85 5.34 -3.08
CA LYS A 105 -0.63 5.77 -2.39
C LYS A 105 -0.80 5.72 -0.88
N ALA A 106 -1.82 6.36 -0.34
CA ALA A 106 -2.10 6.40 1.09
C ALA A 106 -2.32 5.00 1.67
N PHE A 107 -3.03 4.13 0.94
CA PHE A 107 -3.25 2.75 1.35
C PHE A 107 -1.95 1.92 1.34
N LEU A 108 -1.11 2.04 0.32
CA LEU A 108 0.15 1.31 0.25
C LEU A 108 1.15 1.75 1.33
N GLU A 109 1.12 3.02 1.72
CA GLU A 109 1.97 3.59 2.78
C GLU A 109 1.49 3.20 4.18
N SER A 110 0.18 3.25 4.44
CA SER A 110 -0.40 2.99 5.77
C SER A 110 -0.74 1.52 6.01
N GLY A 111 -1.09 0.78 4.96
CA GLY A 111 -1.67 -0.56 5.04
C GLY A 111 -3.06 -0.59 5.69
N GLN A 112 -3.72 0.56 5.86
CA GLN A 112 -5.01 0.68 6.55
C GLN A 112 -5.97 1.60 5.78
N PHE A 113 -7.27 1.43 6.04
CA PHE A 113 -8.27 2.38 5.56
C PHE A 113 -8.29 3.61 6.47
N PRO A 114 -8.64 4.78 5.95
CA PRO A 114 -8.93 5.94 6.79
C PRO A 114 -10.04 5.62 7.80
N ASP A 115 -9.82 5.93 9.06
CA ASP A 115 -10.84 5.81 10.10
C ASP A 115 -11.74 7.05 10.08
N ILE A 116 -13.02 6.85 9.79
CA ILE A 116 -14.00 7.90 9.65
C ILE A 116 -15.12 7.66 10.65
N ARG A 117 -15.53 8.71 11.34
CA ARG A 117 -16.63 8.64 12.30
C ARG A 117 -17.94 8.30 11.57
N GLY A 118 -18.65 7.28 12.07
CA GLY A 118 -19.92 6.81 11.50
C GLY A 118 -19.77 5.65 10.51
N VAL A 119 -18.55 5.36 10.03
CA VAL A 119 -18.27 4.25 9.12
C VAL A 119 -17.42 3.20 9.84
N LYS A 120 -17.67 1.94 9.58
CA LYS A 120 -16.83 0.84 10.13
C LYS A 120 -15.36 1.07 9.87
N THR A 121 -14.56 0.83 10.91
CA THR A 121 -13.09 0.95 10.85
C THR A 121 -12.46 -0.29 10.23
N THR A 122 -11.18 -0.22 9.89
CA THR A 122 -10.39 -1.39 9.49
C THR A 122 -10.51 -2.51 10.53
N ARG A 123 -10.54 -2.17 11.82
CA ARG A 123 -10.69 -3.13 12.93
C ARG A 123 -12.04 -3.85 12.93
N ASP A 124 -13.12 -3.17 12.57
CA ASP A 124 -14.45 -3.78 12.53
C ASP A 124 -14.53 -4.86 11.45
N TYR A 125 -13.95 -4.60 10.26
CA TYR A 125 -13.85 -5.58 9.20
C TYR A 125 -12.88 -6.73 9.52
N ALA A 126 -11.88 -6.50 10.38
CA ALA A 126 -10.86 -7.48 10.73
C ALA A 126 -11.36 -8.60 11.63
N ARG A 127 -12.49 -8.42 12.35
CA ARG A 127 -12.93 -9.37 13.39
C ARG A 127 -13.14 -10.80 12.89
N ASP A 128 -13.83 -10.96 11.76
CA ASP A 128 -14.21 -12.28 11.23
C ASP A 128 -13.60 -12.56 9.86
N SER A 129 -12.61 -11.78 9.46
CA SER A 129 -12.09 -11.80 8.10
C SER A 129 -11.34 -13.08 7.76
N ILE A 130 -10.57 -13.63 8.71
CA ILE A 130 -9.81 -14.88 8.52
C ILE A 130 -10.76 -16.05 8.23
N GLU A 131 -11.91 -16.11 8.91
CA GLU A 131 -12.91 -17.15 8.69
C GLU A 131 -13.57 -17.08 7.30
N LYS A 132 -13.54 -15.91 6.67
CA LYS A 132 -14.08 -15.70 5.32
C LYS A 132 -13.15 -16.18 4.22
N ILE A 133 -11.86 -16.37 4.49
CA ILE A 133 -10.83 -16.71 3.47
C ILE A 133 -11.16 -18.03 2.78
N GLY A 134 -11.66 -19.05 3.51
CA GLY A 134 -12.03 -20.35 2.94
C GLY A 134 -13.21 -20.34 1.98
N HIS A 135 -13.85 -19.18 1.76
CA HIS A 135 -15.09 -19.08 0.97
C HIS A 135 -15.04 -17.85 0.06
N LYS A 136 -14.85 -18.05 -1.22
CA LYS A 136 -14.78 -16.97 -2.22
C LYS A 136 -15.96 -16.00 -2.12
N GLU A 137 -17.18 -16.53 -1.99
CA GLU A 137 -18.40 -15.72 -1.92
C GLU A 137 -18.43 -14.82 -0.68
N LYS A 138 -17.95 -15.33 0.47
CA LYS A 138 -17.89 -14.53 1.70
C LYS A 138 -16.87 -13.41 1.63
N LEU A 139 -15.74 -13.66 0.97
CA LEU A 139 -14.74 -12.61 0.71
C LEU A 139 -15.29 -11.55 -0.24
N SER A 140 -15.94 -11.96 -1.32
CA SER A 140 -16.56 -11.03 -2.27
C SER A 140 -17.63 -10.18 -1.58
N LEU A 141 -18.51 -10.81 -0.81
CA LEU A 141 -19.56 -10.13 -0.06
C LEU A 141 -18.98 -9.12 0.94
N MET A 142 -17.88 -9.45 1.61
CA MET A 142 -17.20 -8.51 2.51
C MET A 142 -16.79 -7.20 1.80
N TYR A 143 -16.23 -7.29 0.60
CA TYR A 143 -15.85 -6.10 -0.16
C TYR A 143 -17.05 -5.34 -0.72
N GLU A 144 -18.14 -6.04 -1.08
CA GLU A 144 -19.40 -5.40 -1.45
C GLU A 144 -19.96 -4.60 -0.27
N GLU A 145 -20.10 -5.22 0.91
CA GLU A 145 -20.56 -4.56 2.14
C GLU A 145 -19.72 -3.34 2.50
N MET A 146 -18.38 -3.44 2.39
CA MET A 146 -17.47 -2.32 2.63
C MET A 146 -17.74 -1.15 1.65
N LYS A 147 -18.01 -1.47 0.40
CA LYS A 147 -18.24 -0.48 -0.65
C LYS A 147 -19.60 0.20 -0.45
N ASP A 148 -20.67 -0.59 -0.27
CA ASP A 148 -22.03 -0.10 -0.10
C ASP A 148 -22.15 0.81 1.12
N GLU A 149 -21.58 0.43 2.27
CA GLU A 149 -21.59 1.23 3.49
C GLU A 149 -20.89 2.59 3.29
N THR A 150 -19.77 2.59 2.56
CA THR A 150 -19.03 3.84 2.32
C THR A 150 -19.77 4.73 1.31
N GLU A 151 -20.43 4.15 0.31
CA GLU A 151 -21.25 4.88 -0.65
C GLU A 151 -22.51 5.45 -0.01
N GLU A 152 -23.17 4.72 0.88
CA GLU A 152 -24.35 5.21 1.63
C GLU A 152 -23.99 6.43 2.47
N GLU A 153 -22.91 6.38 3.23
CA GLU A 153 -22.45 7.51 4.03
C GLU A 153 -22.06 8.71 3.15
N LEU A 154 -21.40 8.46 1.99
CA LEU A 154 -21.05 9.50 1.04
C LEU A 154 -22.30 10.20 0.49
N GLN A 155 -23.36 9.45 0.16
CA GLN A 155 -24.65 9.99 -0.29
C GLN A 155 -25.34 10.78 0.81
N GLU A 156 -25.28 10.31 2.07
CA GLU A 156 -25.86 11.03 3.20
C GLU A 156 -25.17 12.38 3.41
N VAL A 157 -23.83 12.43 3.36
CA VAL A 157 -23.08 13.71 3.47
C VAL A 157 -23.39 14.65 2.31
N LEU A 158 -23.47 14.13 1.09
CA LEU A 158 -23.82 14.94 -0.10
C LEU A 158 -25.26 15.47 -0.04
N SER A 159 -26.20 14.67 0.44
CA SER A 159 -27.60 15.11 0.58
C SER A 159 -27.74 16.24 1.60
N LYS A 160 -27.06 16.14 2.75
CA LYS A 160 -27.02 17.18 3.78
C LYS A 160 -26.35 18.47 3.27
N ALA A 161 -25.31 18.35 2.44
CA ALA A 161 -24.64 19.51 1.84
C ALA A 161 -25.50 20.23 0.77
N GLY A 162 -26.44 19.52 0.15
CA GLY A 162 -27.39 20.09 -0.83
C GLY A 162 -28.56 20.83 -0.20
N ASP A 163 -28.79 20.70 1.09
CA ASP A 163 -29.89 21.33 1.80
C ASP A 163 -29.45 22.72 2.32
N LEU A 164 -29.68 23.74 1.50
CA LEU A 164 -29.24 25.14 1.69
C LEU A 164 -29.80 25.82 2.98
N ASP A 165 -30.81 25.22 3.63
CA ASP A 165 -31.41 25.73 4.87
C ASP A 165 -30.72 25.26 6.16
N THR A 166 -29.82 24.30 6.06
CA THR A 166 -29.00 23.87 7.18
C THR A 166 -27.61 24.47 7.06
N GLN A 167 -27.26 25.41 7.95
CA GLN A 167 -25.86 25.81 8.22
C GLN A 167 -25.12 24.63 8.86
N ILE A 168 -24.99 23.55 8.11
CA ILE A 168 -24.13 22.42 8.51
C ILE A 168 -22.73 22.82 8.10
N ASP A 169 -21.87 22.98 9.08
CA ASP A 169 -20.42 22.93 8.90
C ASP A 169 -20.09 21.53 8.32
N VAL A 170 -20.19 21.40 7.00
CA VAL A 170 -19.76 20.19 6.32
C VAL A 170 -18.27 20.10 6.62
N ASN A 171 -17.89 19.15 7.48
CA ASN A 171 -16.51 18.88 7.78
C ASN A 171 -15.83 18.41 6.47
N TYR A 172 -15.25 19.38 5.76
CA TYR A 172 -14.63 19.17 4.45
C TYR A 172 -13.53 18.10 4.51
N GLU A 173 -12.76 18.05 5.61
CA GLU A 173 -11.74 17.02 5.82
C GLU A 173 -12.38 15.63 5.91
N GLY A 174 -13.43 15.48 6.70
CA GLY A 174 -14.14 14.19 6.80
C GLY A 174 -14.75 13.72 5.47
N PHE A 175 -15.21 14.65 4.63
CA PHE A 175 -15.68 14.32 3.29
C PHE A 175 -14.55 13.84 2.36
N LEU A 176 -13.37 14.48 2.41
CA LEU A 176 -12.21 14.04 1.63
C LEU A 176 -11.72 12.67 2.09
N ASP A 177 -11.68 12.41 3.38
CA ASP A 177 -11.29 11.11 3.95
C ASP A 177 -12.28 10.01 3.53
N LEU A 178 -13.58 10.31 3.53
CA LEU A 178 -14.61 9.39 3.09
C LEU A 178 -14.46 9.04 1.60
N ARG A 179 -14.18 10.03 0.76
CA ARG A 179 -13.89 9.80 -0.66
C ARG A 179 -12.60 9.00 -0.87
N LEU A 180 -11.60 9.24 -0.04
CA LEU A 180 -10.34 8.50 -0.08
C LEU A 180 -10.59 7.02 0.28
N LYS A 181 -11.36 6.76 1.34
CA LYS A 181 -11.77 5.42 1.77
C LYS A 181 -12.57 4.70 0.67
N ASP A 182 -13.56 5.37 0.09
CA ASP A 182 -14.39 4.83 -0.99
C ASP A 182 -13.54 4.37 -2.19
N ARG A 183 -12.59 5.19 -2.62
CA ARG A 183 -11.67 4.86 -3.71
C ARG A 183 -10.71 3.73 -3.36
N THR A 184 -10.23 3.71 -2.12
CA THR A 184 -9.37 2.63 -1.62
C THR A 184 -10.11 1.29 -1.64
N ILE A 185 -11.36 1.27 -1.17
CA ILE A 185 -12.20 0.07 -1.18
C ILE A 185 -12.47 -0.37 -2.63
N GLY A 186 -12.79 0.57 -3.53
CA GLY A 186 -12.96 0.28 -4.96
C GLY A 186 -11.72 -0.36 -5.57
N TYR A 187 -10.54 0.15 -5.26
CA TYR A 187 -9.27 -0.41 -5.72
C TYR A 187 -9.06 -1.86 -5.21
N ILE A 188 -9.23 -2.12 -3.92
CA ILE A 188 -9.02 -3.48 -3.38
C ILE A 188 -10.12 -4.46 -3.80
N LYS A 189 -11.36 -4.01 -4.00
CA LYS A 189 -12.42 -4.80 -4.60
C LYS A 189 -12.03 -5.25 -6.01
N ASN A 190 -11.47 -4.36 -6.82
CA ASN A 190 -10.99 -4.70 -8.16
C ASN A 190 -9.82 -5.68 -8.14
N LEU A 191 -8.89 -5.57 -7.17
CA LEU A 191 -7.86 -6.59 -6.96
C LEU A 191 -8.47 -7.95 -6.60
N ALA A 192 -9.48 -7.97 -5.75
CA ALA A 192 -10.15 -9.20 -5.33
C ALA A 192 -10.84 -9.94 -6.50
N LEU A 193 -11.31 -9.24 -7.52
CA LEU A 193 -11.80 -9.84 -8.76
C LEU A 193 -10.74 -10.67 -9.50
N ARG A 194 -9.48 -10.39 -9.24
CA ARG A 194 -8.31 -11.12 -9.78
C ARG A 194 -7.68 -12.07 -8.77
N HIS A 195 -8.42 -12.44 -7.72
CA HIS A 195 -7.92 -13.29 -6.64
C HIS A 195 -6.68 -12.74 -5.91
N ASP A 196 -6.50 -11.41 -5.90
CA ASP A 196 -5.49 -10.69 -5.12
C ASP A 196 -6.19 -9.89 -4.03
N TYR A 197 -6.17 -10.40 -2.81
CA TYR A 197 -6.96 -9.92 -1.68
C TYR A 197 -6.11 -9.10 -0.72
N ARG A 198 -6.72 -8.04 -0.16
CA ARG A 198 -6.19 -7.23 0.95
C ARG A 198 -7.15 -7.36 2.10
N ILE A 199 -6.85 -8.26 3.04
CA ILE A 199 -7.77 -8.67 4.11
C ILE A 199 -7.26 -8.10 5.43
N PRO A 200 -8.02 -7.20 6.09
CA PRO A 200 -7.68 -6.75 7.42
C PRO A 200 -7.89 -7.91 8.41
N TYR A 201 -7.02 -8.05 9.39
CA TYR A 201 -7.14 -9.07 10.44
C TYR A 201 -6.66 -8.53 11.78
N ILE A 202 -7.02 -9.21 12.87
CA ILE A 202 -6.56 -8.89 14.21
C ILE A 202 -5.43 -9.86 14.56
N THR A 203 -4.29 -9.30 14.96
CA THR A 203 -3.15 -10.08 15.48
C THR A 203 -3.42 -10.51 16.92
N ASP A 204 -2.71 -11.50 17.44
CA ASP A 204 -2.81 -11.94 18.84
C ASP A 204 -2.53 -10.82 19.85
N SER A 205 -1.67 -9.86 19.48
CA SER A 205 -1.45 -8.66 20.29
C SER A 205 -2.65 -7.70 20.33
N GLY A 206 -3.71 -8.00 19.56
CA GLY A 206 -4.90 -7.15 19.42
C GLY A 206 -4.72 -5.97 18.46
N SER A 207 -3.61 -5.89 17.76
CA SER A 207 -3.37 -4.88 16.73
C SER A 207 -4.03 -5.28 15.41
N THR A 208 -4.37 -4.30 14.58
CA THR A 208 -4.89 -4.55 13.23
C THR A 208 -3.75 -4.67 12.25
N GLY A 209 -3.70 -5.76 11.50
CA GLY A 209 -2.80 -6.00 10.38
C GLY A 209 -3.53 -6.09 9.06
N MET A 210 -2.78 -6.04 7.97
CA MET A 210 -3.29 -6.28 6.61
C MET A 210 -2.60 -7.51 6.04
N LEU A 211 -3.41 -8.52 5.74
CA LEU A 211 -3.00 -9.73 5.03
C LEU A 211 -3.11 -9.50 3.53
N LYS A 212 -2.06 -9.84 2.79
CA LYS A 212 -2.12 -9.97 1.34
C LYS A 212 -2.20 -11.45 0.99
N LEU A 213 -3.24 -11.83 0.25
CA LEU A 213 -3.46 -13.19 -0.23
C LEU A 213 -3.62 -13.14 -1.75
N THR A 214 -2.82 -13.91 -2.48
CA THR A 214 -2.98 -14.07 -3.93
C THR A 214 -3.14 -15.55 -4.26
N LEU A 215 -4.17 -15.88 -5.01
CA LEU A 215 -4.49 -17.23 -5.46
C LEU A 215 -4.40 -17.30 -6.98
N VAL A 216 -3.63 -18.24 -7.50
CA VAL A 216 -3.48 -18.45 -8.94
C VAL A 216 -3.64 -19.95 -9.23
N GLN A 217 -4.39 -20.30 -10.25
CA GLN A 217 -4.47 -21.66 -10.76
C GLN A 217 -3.93 -21.71 -12.18
N ASP A 218 -2.97 -22.61 -12.39
CA ASP A 218 -2.39 -22.86 -13.70
C ASP A 218 -3.27 -23.86 -14.49
N ASP A 219 -3.12 -23.89 -15.82
CA ASP A 219 -3.88 -24.77 -16.74
C ASP A 219 -3.76 -26.27 -16.42
N ASP A 220 -2.67 -26.68 -15.77
CA ASP A 220 -2.39 -28.06 -15.34
C ASP A 220 -3.08 -28.48 -14.03
N ASN A 221 -4.08 -27.73 -13.53
CA ASN A 221 -4.67 -27.92 -12.20
C ASN A 221 -3.68 -27.75 -11.03
N LYS A 222 -2.62 -27.00 -11.22
CA LYS A 222 -1.68 -26.64 -10.16
C LYS A 222 -2.10 -25.31 -9.58
N GLY A 223 -2.30 -25.27 -8.26
CA GLY A 223 -2.61 -24.07 -7.53
C GLY A 223 -1.38 -23.43 -6.91
N ARG A 224 -1.35 -22.10 -6.90
CA ARG A 224 -0.35 -21.31 -6.17
C ARG A 224 -1.05 -20.40 -5.20
N ILE A 225 -0.50 -20.33 -3.99
CA ILE A 225 -0.97 -19.47 -2.92
C ILE A 225 0.21 -18.61 -2.50
N SER A 226 0.02 -17.30 -2.47
CA SER A 226 0.97 -16.37 -1.86
C SER A 226 0.30 -15.67 -0.69
N VAL A 227 0.94 -15.69 0.49
CA VAL A 227 0.47 -15.05 1.71
C VAL A 227 1.56 -14.13 2.23
N ASN A 228 1.24 -12.86 2.49
CA ASN A 228 2.12 -11.94 3.19
C ASN A 228 1.37 -11.37 4.39
N MET A 229 1.88 -11.61 5.60
CA MET A 229 1.24 -11.16 6.84
C MET A 229 2.24 -11.02 7.98
N LEU A 230 1.77 -10.54 9.12
CA LEU A 230 2.49 -10.55 10.39
C LEU A 230 1.98 -11.75 11.21
N SER A 231 2.85 -12.72 11.45
CA SER A 231 2.58 -13.85 12.35
C SER A 231 3.04 -13.53 13.76
N SER A 232 2.29 -13.98 14.77
CA SER A 232 2.67 -13.83 16.18
C SER A 232 3.97 -14.56 16.52
N VAL A 233 4.21 -15.70 15.89
CA VAL A 233 5.36 -16.60 16.18
C VAL A 233 6.54 -16.34 15.25
N LEU A 234 6.28 -16.07 13.96
CA LEU A 234 7.30 -15.98 12.93
C LEU A 234 7.61 -14.52 12.50
N GLY A 235 6.96 -13.50 13.09
CA GLY A 235 7.15 -12.11 12.69
C GLY A 235 6.54 -11.81 11.30
N LYS A 236 7.21 -10.96 10.51
CA LYS A 236 6.78 -10.74 9.12
C LYS A 236 7.08 -11.99 8.31
N VAL A 237 6.06 -12.51 7.64
CA VAL A 237 6.19 -13.71 6.81
C VAL A 237 5.69 -13.46 5.40
N SER A 238 6.40 -14.08 4.46
CA SER A 238 5.96 -14.30 3.10
C SER A 238 5.96 -15.80 2.83
N VAL A 239 4.82 -16.33 2.43
CA VAL A 239 4.60 -17.73 2.14
C VAL A 239 4.28 -17.92 0.67
N GLU A 240 4.99 -18.83 0.02
CA GLU A 240 4.63 -19.38 -1.28
C GLU A 240 4.25 -20.84 -1.11
N ALA A 241 3.05 -21.21 -1.49
CA ALA A 241 2.63 -22.60 -1.55
C ALA A 241 2.24 -23.00 -2.98
N LYS A 242 2.68 -24.18 -3.38
CA LYS A 242 2.34 -24.81 -4.66
C LYS A 242 1.65 -26.13 -4.38
N ALA A 243 0.39 -26.20 -4.79
CA ALA A 243 -0.45 -27.38 -4.64
C ALA A 243 -0.65 -28.06 -5.97
N ASP A 244 -0.49 -29.38 -6.01
CA ASP A 244 -1.00 -30.24 -7.08
C ASP A 244 -2.02 -31.24 -6.52
N ARG A 245 -2.36 -32.31 -7.25
CA ARG A 245 -3.36 -33.27 -6.79
C ARG A 245 -2.96 -34.05 -5.54
N GLU A 246 -1.69 -34.33 -5.38
CA GLU A 246 -1.15 -35.26 -4.38
C GLU A 246 -0.14 -34.60 -3.45
N SER A 247 0.41 -33.44 -3.82
CA SER A 247 1.48 -32.80 -3.06
C SER A 247 1.23 -31.32 -2.83
N LEU A 248 1.77 -30.82 -1.71
CA LEU A 248 1.82 -29.41 -1.35
C LEU A 248 3.25 -29.06 -0.94
N GLY A 249 3.90 -28.21 -1.70
CA GLY A 249 5.19 -27.64 -1.37
C GLY A 249 5.03 -26.21 -0.88
N MET A 250 5.57 -25.90 0.31
CA MET A 250 5.48 -24.56 0.90
C MET A 250 6.87 -24.03 1.24
N TYR A 251 7.10 -22.77 0.90
CA TYR A 251 8.29 -22.02 1.21
C TYR A 251 7.93 -20.76 1.97
N ILE A 252 8.50 -20.61 3.17
CA ILE A 252 8.25 -19.49 4.08
C ILE A 252 9.53 -18.68 4.22
N VAL A 253 9.42 -17.36 4.08
CA VAL A 253 10.47 -16.41 4.43
C VAL A 253 9.99 -15.63 5.64
N SER A 254 10.79 -15.58 6.70
CA SER A 254 10.50 -14.92 7.97
C SER A 254 11.57 -13.89 8.30
N ASP A 255 11.23 -12.76 8.95
CA ASP A 255 12.22 -11.80 9.45
C ASP A 255 12.81 -12.21 10.80
N THR A 256 12.19 -13.15 11.50
CA THR A 256 12.68 -13.68 12.78
C THR A 256 13.35 -15.03 12.61
N ALA A 257 14.20 -15.41 13.58
CA ALA A 257 14.71 -16.76 13.65
C ALA A 257 13.62 -17.72 14.15
N VAL A 258 13.61 -18.92 13.60
CA VAL A 258 12.65 -19.94 14.03
C VAL A 258 12.96 -20.32 15.47
N SER A 259 11.98 -20.14 16.36
CA SER A 259 12.01 -20.60 17.76
C SER A 259 11.52 -22.05 17.86
N ASP A 260 11.53 -22.60 19.07
CA ASP A 260 10.93 -23.92 19.33
C ASP A 260 9.43 -23.91 19.01
N GLU A 261 8.72 -22.81 19.36
CA GLU A 261 7.32 -22.61 19.00
C GLU A 261 7.11 -22.51 17.48
N GLY A 262 8.05 -21.83 16.79
CA GLY A 262 8.05 -21.76 15.32
C GLY A 262 8.25 -23.13 14.68
N SER A 263 9.13 -23.97 15.24
CA SER A 263 9.34 -25.34 14.75
C SER A 263 8.10 -26.20 14.94
N GLN A 264 7.44 -26.10 16.09
CA GLN A 264 6.18 -26.80 16.35
C GLN A 264 5.08 -26.34 15.40
N LEU A 265 4.97 -25.02 15.16
CA LEU A 265 4.01 -24.48 14.19
C LEU A 265 4.20 -25.08 12.79
N LEU A 266 5.46 -25.26 12.34
CA LEU A 266 5.73 -25.83 11.01
C LEU A 266 5.35 -27.30 10.94
N GLU A 267 5.61 -28.09 12.02
CA GLU A 267 5.17 -29.48 12.12
C GLU A 267 3.64 -29.58 12.12
N ASP A 268 2.96 -28.75 12.91
CA ASP A 268 1.51 -28.69 12.96
C ASP A 268 0.92 -28.28 11.60
N MET A 269 1.57 -27.37 10.87
CA MET A 269 1.16 -27.00 9.50
C MET A 269 1.25 -28.19 8.56
N GLU A 270 2.36 -28.92 8.59
CA GLU A 270 2.55 -30.09 7.71
C GLU A 270 1.51 -31.17 7.99
N GLU A 271 1.25 -31.50 9.26
CA GLU A 271 0.28 -32.50 9.68
C GLU A 271 -1.16 -32.07 9.32
N ASN A 272 -1.58 -30.85 9.70
CA ASN A 272 -2.92 -30.35 9.43
C ASN A 272 -3.24 -30.26 7.93
N LEU A 273 -2.28 -29.83 7.12
CA LEU A 273 -2.46 -29.73 5.68
C LEU A 273 -2.50 -31.11 5.01
N LYS A 274 -1.70 -32.07 5.51
CA LYS A 274 -1.70 -33.43 5.02
C LYS A 274 -3.01 -34.16 5.35
N GLU A 275 -3.45 -34.09 6.59
CA GLU A 275 -4.67 -34.77 7.05
C GLU A 275 -5.95 -34.09 6.53
N GLY A 276 -5.99 -32.74 6.59
CA GLY A 276 -7.18 -31.97 6.22
C GLY A 276 -7.51 -32.01 4.73
N PHE A 277 -6.51 -32.11 3.87
CA PHE A 277 -6.69 -32.04 2.42
C PHE A 277 -6.33 -33.32 1.66
N GLY A 278 -5.86 -34.34 2.36
CA GLY A 278 -5.54 -35.65 1.79
C GLY A 278 -4.31 -35.65 0.88
N PHE A 279 -3.36 -34.74 1.12
CA PHE A 279 -2.09 -34.76 0.42
C PHE A 279 -1.24 -35.95 0.87
N THR A 280 -0.64 -36.65 -0.08
CA THR A 280 0.30 -37.73 0.22
C THR A 280 1.67 -37.21 0.66
N ASN A 281 2.02 -36.01 0.16
CA ASN A 281 3.28 -35.37 0.48
C ASN A 281 3.06 -33.85 0.74
N VAL A 282 3.43 -33.41 1.95
CA VAL A 282 3.49 -31.98 2.30
C VAL A 282 4.92 -31.67 2.70
N THR A 283 5.48 -30.61 2.18
CA THR A 283 6.83 -30.15 2.57
C THR A 283 6.76 -28.67 2.92
N VAL A 284 7.27 -28.32 4.10
CA VAL A 284 7.36 -26.96 4.59
C VAL A 284 8.83 -26.59 4.78
N ASN A 285 9.28 -25.56 4.07
CA ASN A 285 10.62 -25.03 4.18
C ASN A 285 10.56 -23.60 4.67
N ILE A 286 11.43 -23.22 5.61
CA ILE A 286 11.52 -21.86 6.13
C ILE A 286 12.94 -21.33 6.01
N THR A 287 13.05 -20.05 5.66
CA THR A 287 14.32 -19.32 5.61
C THR A 287 14.16 -17.98 6.31
N LYS A 288 15.17 -17.62 7.12
CA LYS A 288 15.24 -16.28 7.71
C LYS A 288 15.83 -15.29 6.70
N SER A 289 15.19 -14.13 6.55
CA SER A 289 15.71 -13.00 5.78
C SER A 289 15.34 -11.70 6.48
N SER A 290 16.29 -10.78 6.60
CA SER A 290 16.00 -9.42 7.09
C SER A 290 15.16 -8.61 6.09
N ASP A 291 15.18 -9.00 4.81
CA ASP A 291 14.35 -8.46 3.75
C ASP A 291 13.37 -9.55 3.30
N VAL A 292 12.16 -9.51 3.87
CA VAL A 292 11.10 -10.46 3.52
C VAL A 292 10.50 -10.01 2.18
N PRO A 293 10.73 -10.77 1.10
CA PRO A 293 10.26 -10.34 -0.21
C PRO A 293 8.73 -10.31 -0.25
N TYR A 294 8.20 -9.25 -0.81
CA TYR A 294 6.78 -9.20 -1.17
C TYR A 294 6.59 -10.05 -2.43
N VAL A 295 6.25 -11.32 -2.25
CA VAL A 295 5.94 -12.17 -3.39
C VAL A 295 4.55 -11.83 -3.91
N THR A 296 4.49 -11.36 -5.16
CA THR A 296 3.25 -11.11 -5.87
C THR A 296 3.25 -11.93 -7.14
N TYR A 297 2.26 -12.80 -7.28
CA TYR A 297 1.93 -13.34 -8.60
C TYR A 297 0.99 -12.37 -9.30
N GLU A 298 1.27 -12.04 -10.54
CA GLU A 298 0.27 -11.43 -11.41
C GLU A 298 -0.70 -12.54 -11.80
N ALA A 299 -1.90 -12.53 -11.18
CA ALA A 299 -2.95 -13.42 -11.61
C ALA A 299 -3.40 -12.99 -13.02
N ALA A 300 -3.41 -13.91 -13.96
CA ALA A 300 -4.02 -13.65 -15.26
C ALA A 300 -5.50 -13.29 -15.05
N ALA A 301 -6.03 -12.38 -15.87
CA ALA A 301 -7.41 -11.90 -15.73
C ALA A 301 -8.47 -13.04 -15.76
N ASP A 302 -8.12 -14.18 -16.31
CA ASP A 302 -8.99 -15.34 -16.51
C ASP A 302 -8.67 -16.52 -15.56
N SER A 303 -7.79 -16.34 -14.55
CA SER A 303 -7.46 -17.43 -13.62
C SER A 303 -8.67 -17.74 -12.72
N VAL A 304 -9.06 -19.02 -12.67
CA VAL A 304 -10.14 -19.50 -11.81
C VAL A 304 -9.53 -20.25 -10.64
N ALA A 305 -9.53 -19.65 -9.45
CA ALA A 305 -9.12 -20.34 -8.23
C ALA A 305 -10.26 -21.26 -7.75
N THR A 306 -9.93 -22.53 -7.46
CA THR A 306 -10.91 -23.51 -6.95
C THR A 306 -11.20 -23.31 -5.46
N ASP A 307 -12.37 -23.74 -4.99
CA ASP A 307 -12.76 -23.70 -3.57
C ASP A 307 -11.71 -24.37 -2.68
N LYS A 308 -11.17 -25.51 -3.11
CA LYS A 308 -10.08 -26.20 -2.40
C LYS A 308 -8.86 -25.30 -2.17
N LEU A 309 -8.53 -24.43 -3.13
CA LEU A 309 -7.39 -23.52 -2.99
C LEU A 309 -7.65 -22.45 -1.93
N TYR A 310 -8.91 -21.96 -1.83
CA TYR A 310 -9.32 -21.05 -0.75
C TYR A 310 -9.27 -21.72 0.63
N GLU A 311 -9.73 -22.97 0.73
CA GLU A 311 -9.68 -23.74 1.98
C GLU A 311 -8.25 -23.97 2.45
N ILE A 312 -7.34 -24.33 1.54
CA ILE A 312 -5.90 -24.48 1.85
C ILE A 312 -5.31 -23.14 2.31
N ALA A 313 -5.62 -22.05 1.61
CA ALA A 313 -5.16 -20.70 1.98
C ALA A 313 -5.69 -20.29 3.36
N ALA A 314 -6.96 -20.57 3.66
CA ALA A 314 -7.55 -20.30 4.96
C ALA A 314 -6.84 -21.07 6.09
N GLN A 315 -6.51 -22.33 5.87
CA GLN A 315 -5.79 -23.13 6.86
C GLN A 315 -4.37 -22.61 7.08
N ILE A 316 -3.64 -22.25 6.01
CA ILE A 316 -2.31 -21.64 6.12
C ILE A 316 -2.39 -20.35 6.93
N VAL A 317 -3.30 -19.45 6.57
CA VAL A 317 -3.45 -18.15 7.26
C VAL A 317 -3.84 -18.33 8.72
N LYS A 318 -4.78 -19.25 9.00
CA LYS A 318 -5.23 -19.52 10.37
C LYS A 318 -4.09 -20.02 11.26
N LEU A 319 -3.24 -20.92 10.75
CA LEU A 319 -2.08 -21.41 11.49
C LEU A 319 -1.02 -20.33 11.69
N LEU A 320 -0.83 -19.42 10.74
CA LEU A 320 0.11 -18.31 10.85
C LEU A 320 -0.38 -17.18 11.77
N ALA A 321 -1.69 -16.99 11.88
CA ALA A 321 -2.29 -15.95 12.71
C ALA A 321 -2.29 -16.30 14.20
N GLY A 322 -2.27 -17.60 14.55
CA GLY A 322 -2.27 -18.13 15.92
C GLY A 322 -3.61 -18.71 16.30
#